data_16b9254bc5c8dea2e563373f0f43ad31
#
_entry.id   16b9254bc5c8dea2e563373f0f43ad31
#
_cell.length_a   1.000
_cell.length_b   1.000
_cell.length_c   1.000
_cell.angle_alpha   90.00
_cell.angle_beta   90.00
_cell.angle_gamma   90.00
#
_symmetry.space_group_name_H-M   'P 1'
#
loop_
_entity.id
_entity.type
_entity.pdbx_description
1 polymer ?
#
loop_
_entity_poly.entity_id
_entity_poly.type
_entity_poly.pdbx_seq_one_letter_code
_entity_poly.pdbx_strand_id
1 'polypeptide(L)'
;MKLKLLPKFVLSLGVLGVALTVTISLFSYLSSKEYLEEMYAQRVISGSKSVATMLDITDVHRILGPGGENSEEYRRVEAMLNTLKKDGDITYLSLVIPDEDSVTFYIDTCVQELGDDPANKLAYGTNVLYTEAAHDEIDLQKYYDVWDLYTENKGTDKPLVTDNSYGYNYTAVSPILNEKGEAIAEIQYILNMQKVRDHLNSFLYTMLGISCSIICIALLLYMMLVKWMVLNPVEKLSRFTTGIIQSGDFKKQEIDISTKDEIEDLGNSFNVMLKKLETYIENLTAVTAEKERIGTELNVATHIQSSMLPCIFPAFPDRDELDIYATMTPAKEVGGDFYDFFMVDKRHIAIVMADVSGKGVPAALFMVIGKTLIKDHTQPGRDLGEVFTEVNNILCESNDNGMFITAFEGVLDLVTGEFRYVNAGHEKPFIYRKGKGYEAYKIRPGFVLAGMENIRYKEQMIQLDIGDKVFQYTDGVTEAMNKDNQLYGMDRLHHILNQQCQTCSPEKTLELVKADIDAFAGDNNQFDDITMLCLEYTKKMEG
;
A
#
# COMPACT_ATOMS: atom_id res chain seq x y z
N MET A 1 19.60 6.81 -2.24
CA MET A 1 19.75 5.64 -1.36
C MET A 1 18.82 5.78 -0.18
N LYS A 2 17.77 4.93 -0.02
CA LYS A 2 16.85 5.02 1.13
C LYS A 2 17.59 4.52 2.37
N LEU A 3 17.86 5.40 3.31
CA LEU A 3 18.41 5.02 4.62
C LEU A 3 17.48 4.01 5.30
N LYS A 4 18.04 2.91 5.79
CA LYS A 4 17.30 1.95 6.65
C LYS A 4 16.81 2.64 7.92
N LEU A 5 15.82 2.06 8.59
CA LEU A 5 15.14 2.68 9.73
C LEU A 5 16.10 3.06 10.88
N LEU A 6 16.99 2.14 11.26
CA LEU A 6 17.96 2.33 12.35
C LEU A 6 18.85 3.58 12.17
N PRO A 7 19.53 3.80 11.01
CA PRO A 7 20.33 5.01 10.80
C PRO A 7 19.53 6.31 10.96
N LYS A 8 18.25 6.33 10.63
CA LYS A 8 17.40 7.53 10.80
C LYS A 8 17.18 7.87 12.27
N PHE A 9 16.88 6.88 13.10
CA PHE A 9 16.70 7.07 14.54
C PHE A 9 18.00 7.50 15.21
N VAL A 10 19.12 6.87 14.87
CA VAL A 10 20.45 7.21 15.41
C VAL A 10 20.85 8.63 15.03
N LEU A 11 20.63 9.01 13.76
CA LEU A 11 20.96 10.35 13.29
C LEU A 11 20.14 11.43 14.02
N SER A 12 18.84 11.24 14.18
CA SER A 12 17.97 12.22 14.85
C SER A 12 18.36 12.43 16.32
N LEU A 13 18.61 11.35 17.05
CA LEU A 13 19.03 11.41 18.45
C LEU A 13 20.44 11.97 18.58
N GLY A 14 21.35 11.61 17.67
CA GLY A 14 22.71 12.12 17.62
C GLY A 14 22.77 13.65 17.44
N VAL A 15 22.01 14.16 16.47
CA VAL A 15 21.91 15.62 16.23
C VAL A 15 21.38 16.35 17.47
N LEU A 16 20.34 15.83 18.10
CA LEU A 16 19.77 16.41 19.32
C LEU A 16 20.78 16.39 20.47
N GLY A 17 21.48 15.26 20.66
CA GLY A 17 22.51 15.10 21.70
C GLY A 17 23.66 16.09 21.52
N VAL A 18 24.17 16.24 20.30
CA VAL A 18 25.25 17.21 19.99
C VAL A 18 24.79 18.63 20.24
N ALA A 19 23.61 19.02 19.77
CA ALA A 19 23.06 20.36 19.99
C ALA A 19 22.93 20.69 21.47
N LEU A 20 22.38 19.77 22.26
CA LEU A 20 22.21 19.95 23.72
C LEU A 20 23.56 20.07 24.43
N THR A 21 24.54 19.24 24.06
CA THR A 21 25.88 19.26 24.65
C THR A 21 26.59 20.57 24.38
N VAL A 22 26.58 21.04 23.12
CA VAL A 22 27.21 22.32 22.74
C VAL A 22 26.57 23.47 23.53
N THR A 23 25.23 23.46 23.63
CA THR A 23 24.51 24.52 24.36
C THR A 23 24.88 24.54 25.85
N ILE A 24 24.87 23.37 26.52
CA ILE A 24 25.19 23.27 27.95
C ILE A 24 26.66 23.62 28.19
N SER A 25 27.58 23.11 27.38
CA SER A 25 29.01 23.37 27.54
C SER A 25 29.34 24.87 27.33
N LEU A 26 28.74 25.48 26.33
CA LEU A 26 28.91 26.91 26.06
C LEU A 26 28.35 27.78 27.22
N PHE A 27 27.12 27.44 27.67
CA PHE A 27 26.52 28.16 28.79
C PHE A 27 27.34 28.02 30.06
N SER A 28 27.80 26.82 30.39
CA SER A 28 28.64 26.55 31.58
C SER A 28 29.98 27.30 31.49
N TYR A 29 30.62 27.31 30.31
CA TYR A 29 31.86 28.04 30.08
C TYR A 29 31.66 29.53 30.27
N LEU A 30 30.65 30.12 29.63
CA LEU A 30 30.38 31.58 29.71
C LEU A 30 30.07 32.00 31.16
N SER A 31 29.23 31.22 31.88
CA SER A 31 28.87 31.48 33.27
C SER A 31 30.10 31.38 34.19
N SER A 32 30.94 30.35 34.00
CA SER A 32 32.17 30.19 34.80
C SER A 32 33.19 31.29 34.51
N LYS A 33 33.29 31.70 33.25
CA LYS A 33 34.17 32.81 32.85
C LYS A 33 33.76 34.10 33.54
N GLU A 34 32.48 34.47 33.41
CA GLU A 34 31.94 35.71 34.00
C GLU A 34 32.15 35.73 35.52
N TYR A 35 31.82 34.61 36.18
CA TYR A 35 32.02 34.49 37.66
C TYR A 35 33.48 34.66 38.09
N LEU A 36 34.43 34.02 37.37
CA LEU A 36 35.84 34.10 37.72
C LEU A 36 36.41 35.50 37.42
N GLU A 37 36.05 36.07 36.27
CA GLU A 37 36.47 37.42 35.91
C GLU A 37 36.00 38.46 36.97
N GLU A 38 34.75 38.37 37.43
CA GLU A 38 34.22 39.25 38.47
C GLU A 38 34.92 39.03 39.80
N MET A 39 35.10 37.76 40.22
CA MET A 39 35.79 37.42 41.47
C MET A 39 37.24 37.97 41.51
N TYR A 40 37.98 37.78 40.43
CA TYR A 40 39.36 38.30 40.34
C TYR A 40 39.40 39.83 40.19
N ALA A 41 38.44 40.42 39.53
CA ALA A 41 38.28 41.87 39.47
C ALA A 41 38.11 42.49 40.83
N GLN A 42 37.19 41.93 41.64
CA GLN A 42 36.98 42.40 43.03
C GLN A 42 38.22 42.17 43.90
N ARG A 43 38.93 41.07 43.69
CA ARG A 43 40.15 40.76 44.43
C ARG A 43 41.28 41.78 44.16
N VAL A 44 41.47 42.16 42.87
CA VAL A 44 42.50 43.13 42.50
C VAL A 44 42.19 44.52 43.07
N ILE A 45 40.94 44.97 42.93
CA ILE A 45 40.49 46.28 43.42
C ILE A 45 40.57 46.32 44.96
N SER A 46 40.04 45.35 45.66
CA SER A 46 40.07 45.31 47.12
C SER A 46 41.49 45.12 47.67
N GLY A 47 42.32 44.35 46.96
CA GLY A 47 43.72 44.15 47.27
C GLY A 47 44.56 45.43 47.17
N SER A 48 44.46 46.14 46.05
CA SER A 48 45.17 47.42 45.87
C SER A 48 44.82 48.46 46.94
N LYS A 49 43.50 48.57 47.25
CA LYS A 49 42.97 49.45 48.28
C LYS A 49 43.45 49.07 49.68
N SER A 50 43.46 47.79 50.00
CA SER A 50 43.95 47.31 51.28
C SER A 50 45.42 47.59 51.49
N VAL A 51 46.24 47.30 50.47
CA VAL A 51 47.69 47.61 50.51
C VAL A 51 47.95 49.08 50.66
N ALA A 52 47.28 49.95 49.90
CA ALA A 52 47.43 51.40 49.97
C ALA A 52 47.07 51.90 51.38
N THR A 53 46.09 51.34 52.06
CA THR A 53 45.72 51.77 53.44
C THR A 53 46.63 51.21 54.54
N MET A 54 47.44 50.19 54.26
CA MET A 54 48.43 49.64 55.20
C MET A 54 49.73 50.46 55.24
N LEU A 55 49.95 51.26 54.27
CA LEU A 55 51.18 52.05 54.18
C LEU A 55 51.08 53.35 55.01
N ASP A 56 52.08 53.57 55.85
CA ASP A 56 52.17 54.79 56.59
C ASP A 56 52.65 55.95 55.65
N ILE A 57 51.92 57.06 55.67
CA ILE A 57 52.19 58.22 54.82
C ILE A 57 53.58 58.76 55.05
N THR A 58 54.03 58.70 56.32
CA THR A 58 55.38 59.19 56.71
C THR A 58 56.48 58.33 56.06
N ASP A 59 56.27 56.99 56.05
CA ASP A 59 57.17 56.05 55.39
C ASP A 59 57.23 56.32 53.86
N VAL A 60 56.09 56.53 53.25
CA VAL A 60 56.01 56.84 51.83
C VAL A 60 56.69 58.11 51.50
N HIS A 61 56.44 59.19 52.25
CA HIS A 61 57.18 60.51 52.08
C HIS A 61 58.68 60.31 52.21
N ARG A 62 59.17 59.52 53.11
CA ARG A 62 60.59 59.23 53.30
C ARG A 62 61.20 58.48 52.10
N ILE A 63 60.47 57.51 51.58
CA ILE A 63 60.84 56.70 50.39
C ILE A 63 60.93 57.59 49.18
N LEU A 64 59.97 58.48 48.96
CA LEU A 64 59.93 59.39 47.79
C LEU A 64 60.92 60.53 47.84
N GLY A 65 61.51 60.76 48.99
CA GLY A 65 62.46 61.86 49.23
C GLY A 65 63.90 61.53 48.83
N PRO A 66 64.82 62.56 48.86
CA PRO A 66 66.21 62.35 48.50
C PRO A 66 66.87 61.25 49.35
N GLY A 67 67.47 60.23 48.68
CA GLY A 67 68.14 59.12 49.37
C GLY A 67 67.19 58.06 49.92
N GLY A 68 65.91 58.07 49.48
CA GLY A 68 64.86 57.15 49.91
C GLY A 68 65.16 55.66 49.71
N GLU A 69 65.88 55.30 48.63
CA GLU A 69 66.33 53.93 48.36
C GLU A 69 67.13 53.29 49.49
N ASN A 70 67.91 54.07 50.22
CA ASN A 70 68.75 53.56 51.27
C ASN A 70 68.12 53.71 52.66
N SER A 71 66.89 54.18 52.75
CA SER A 71 66.16 54.40 54.00
C SER A 71 65.71 53.05 54.68
N GLU A 72 65.52 53.09 55.98
CA GLU A 72 65.00 51.95 56.75
C GLU A 72 63.53 51.72 56.39
N GLU A 73 62.79 52.74 56.10
CA GLU A 73 61.40 52.75 55.66
C GLU A 73 61.25 52.02 54.30
N TYR A 74 62.17 52.30 53.36
CA TYR A 74 62.20 51.59 52.08
C TYR A 74 62.27 50.05 52.31
N ARG A 75 63.25 49.58 53.12
CA ARG A 75 63.47 48.17 53.37
C ARG A 75 62.26 47.55 54.07
N ARG A 76 61.61 48.25 54.99
CA ARG A 76 60.42 47.77 55.71
C ARG A 76 59.23 47.61 54.77
N VAL A 77 58.95 48.64 53.98
CA VAL A 77 57.82 48.60 53.01
C VAL A 77 58.07 47.56 51.92
N GLU A 78 59.28 47.48 51.35
CA GLU A 78 59.62 46.48 50.38
C GLU A 78 59.45 45.06 50.91
N ALA A 79 59.91 44.76 52.11
CA ALA A 79 59.72 43.45 52.77
C ALA A 79 58.25 43.17 53.00
N MET A 80 57.47 44.17 53.41
CA MET A 80 56.02 44.02 53.57
C MET A 80 55.31 43.70 52.23
N LEU A 81 55.60 44.46 51.17
CA LEU A 81 55.05 44.27 49.86
C LEU A 81 55.45 42.91 49.27
N ASN A 82 56.68 42.46 49.44
CA ASN A 82 57.14 41.14 49.01
C ASN A 82 56.40 40.02 49.80
N THR A 83 56.14 40.19 51.08
CA THR A 83 55.36 39.25 51.87
C THR A 83 53.93 39.18 51.37
N LEU A 84 53.28 40.33 51.17
CA LEU A 84 51.92 40.40 50.63
C LEU A 84 51.83 39.81 49.21
N LYS A 85 52.85 40.05 48.37
CA LYS A 85 52.93 39.46 47.05
C LYS A 85 52.98 37.93 47.14
N LYS A 86 53.79 37.35 47.99
CA LYS A 86 53.94 35.92 48.17
C LYS A 86 52.67 35.30 48.72
N ASP A 87 52.08 35.84 49.78
CA ASP A 87 50.89 35.27 50.42
C ASP A 87 49.64 35.48 49.58
N GLY A 88 49.60 36.53 48.75
CA GLY A 88 48.48 36.88 47.91
C GLY A 88 48.51 36.27 46.49
N ASP A 89 49.52 35.48 46.11
CA ASP A 89 49.72 35.03 44.72
C ASP A 89 49.59 36.19 43.71
N ILE A 90 50.20 37.35 44.08
CA ILE A 90 50.15 38.57 43.32
C ILE A 90 51.29 38.52 42.31
N THR A 91 51.03 38.89 41.05
CA THR A 91 52.06 38.84 39.99
C THR A 91 53.03 40.00 40.13
N TYR A 92 52.50 41.22 40.22
CA TYR A 92 53.29 42.41 40.44
C TYR A 92 52.61 43.29 41.50
N LEU A 93 53.37 43.78 42.43
CA LEU A 93 52.92 44.72 43.46
C LEU A 93 53.98 45.80 43.58
N SER A 94 53.60 47.02 43.24
CA SER A 94 54.62 48.12 43.11
C SER A 94 54.10 49.42 43.70
N LEU A 95 55.04 50.22 44.28
CA LEU A 95 54.79 51.60 44.69
C LEU A 95 55.32 52.49 43.56
N VAL A 96 54.44 53.28 42.95
CA VAL A 96 54.75 54.09 41.79
C VAL A 96 54.17 55.47 41.89
N ILE A 97 54.71 56.37 41.11
CA ILE A 97 54.11 57.68 40.81
C ILE A 97 53.90 57.77 39.31
N PRO A 98 52.66 57.82 38.83
CA PRO A 98 52.35 58.07 37.43
C PRO A 98 52.58 59.52 37.08
N ASP A 99 52.95 59.81 35.82
CA ASP A 99 53.05 61.12 35.22
C ASP A 99 52.24 61.12 33.90
N GLU A 100 52.15 62.18 33.19
CA GLU A 100 51.33 62.35 31.98
C GLU A 100 51.62 61.29 30.89
N ASP A 101 52.88 60.88 30.70
CA ASP A 101 53.32 59.94 29.66
C ASP A 101 54.17 58.77 30.18
N SER A 102 54.32 58.64 31.50
CA SER A 102 55.22 57.68 32.10
C SER A 102 54.84 57.32 33.53
N VAL A 103 55.45 56.26 34.06
CA VAL A 103 55.34 55.86 35.44
C VAL A 103 56.70 55.64 36.07
N THR A 104 56.92 56.23 37.25
CA THR A 104 58.18 56.09 37.99
C THR A 104 58.01 55.10 39.12
N PHE A 105 58.82 54.02 39.09
CA PHE A 105 58.82 52.96 40.09
C PHE A 105 59.75 53.32 41.24
N TYR A 106 59.16 53.29 42.46
CA TYR A 106 59.90 53.49 43.70
C TYR A 106 60.17 52.21 44.44
N ILE A 107 59.19 51.31 44.46
CA ILE A 107 59.34 49.89 44.93
C ILE A 107 58.69 48.99 43.91
N ASP A 108 59.49 48.06 43.40
CA ASP A 108 59.00 46.97 42.59
C ASP A 108 59.30 45.68 43.31
N THR A 109 58.27 44.81 43.45
CA THR A 109 58.40 43.56 44.22
C THR A 109 59.01 42.43 43.37
N CYS A 110 59.93 41.69 44.01
CA CYS A 110 60.56 40.55 43.39
C CYS A 110 60.67 39.42 44.40
N VAL A 111 59.92 38.33 44.17
CA VAL A 111 59.88 37.15 45.04
C VAL A 111 60.37 35.95 44.25
N GLN A 112 61.62 35.55 44.35
CA GLN A 112 62.21 34.44 43.62
C GLN A 112 61.54 33.11 43.84
N GLU A 113 60.92 32.89 45.02
CA GLU A 113 60.15 31.69 45.33
C GLU A 113 58.87 31.55 44.50
N LEU A 114 58.36 32.66 43.91
CA LEU A 114 57.25 32.68 42.97
C LEU A 114 57.71 32.57 41.51
N GLY A 115 59.05 32.48 41.30
CA GLY A 115 59.63 32.37 39.97
C GLY A 115 59.98 33.73 39.32
N ASP A 116 59.99 34.82 40.12
CA ASP A 116 60.43 36.15 39.61
C ASP A 116 61.90 36.12 39.31
N ASP A 117 62.25 36.66 38.14
CA ASP A 117 63.64 36.92 37.78
C ASP A 117 64.10 38.25 38.33
N PRO A 118 65.10 38.24 39.23
CA PRO A 118 65.65 39.50 39.73
C PRO A 118 66.17 40.46 38.67
N ALA A 119 66.54 39.97 37.48
CA ALA A 119 66.96 40.78 36.36
C ALA A 119 65.86 41.67 35.78
N ASN A 120 64.62 41.29 36.01
CA ASN A 120 63.42 42.01 35.54
C ASN A 120 62.84 42.97 36.60
N LYS A 121 63.41 43.00 37.80
CA LYS A 121 63.04 43.96 38.84
C LYS A 121 63.45 45.35 38.45
N LEU A 122 62.47 46.25 38.47
CA LEU A 122 62.76 47.67 38.19
C LEU A 122 63.45 48.30 39.38
N ALA A 123 64.54 49.04 39.10
CA ALA A 123 65.32 49.75 40.09
C ALA A 123 64.56 50.98 40.60
N TYR A 124 64.89 51.42 41.83
CA TYR A 124 64.35 52.64 42.40
C TYR A 124 64.55 53.85 41.47
N GLY A 125 63.47 54.58 41.22
CA GLY A 125 63.49 55.78 40.35
C GLY A 125 63.47 55.41 38.84
N THR A 126 63.27 54.14 38.49
CA THR A 126 63.13 53.79 37.06
C THR A 126 61.85 54.40 36.53
N ASN A 127 61.99 55.20 35.48
CA ASN A 127 60.83 55.72 34.75
C ASN A 127 60.60 54.91 33.49
N VAL A 128 59.36 54.50 33.29
CA VAL A 128 58.92 53.69 32.18
C VAL A 128 57.90 54.50 31.36
N LEU A 129 58.16 54.72 30.10
CA LEU A 129 57.22 55.39 29.20
C LEU A 129 56.03 54.47 28.88
N TYR A 130 54.84 55.06 28.88
CA TYR A 130 53.63 54.32 28.53
C TYR A 130 53.69 53.73 27.14
N THR A 131 54.31 54.39 26.19
CA THR A 131 54.54 53.91 24.82
C THR A 131 55.50 52.72 24.72
N GLU A 132 56.39 52.55 25.74
CA GLU A 132 57.25 51.35 25.82
C GLU A 132 56.58 50.17 26.50
N ALA A 133 55.65 50.44 27.39
CA ALA A 133 54.93 49.45 28.13
C ALA A 133 53.69 48.86 27.38
N ALA A 134 53.03 49.73 26.60
CA ALA A 134 51.81 49.36 25.88
C ALA A 134 52.16 48.56 24.61
N HIS A 135 51.31 47.55 24.34
CA HIS A 135 51.44 46.76 23.12
C HIS A 135 50.68 47.36 21.92
N ASP A 136 49.62 48.10 22.16
CA ASP A 136 48.78 48.76 21.16
C ASP A 136 48.15 50.07 21.70
N GLU A 137 47.38 50.76 20.85
CA GLU A 137 46.70 52.00 21.22
C GLU A 137 45.67 51.82 22.36
N ILE A 138 44.99 50.61 22.43
CA ILE A 138 44.01 50.31 23.46
C ILE A 138 44.72 50.15 24.82
N ASP A 139 45.83 49.46 24.79
CA ASP A 139 46.66 49.28 25.99
C ASP A 139 47.24 50.58 26.46
N LEU A 140 47.69 51.37 25.55
CA LEU A 140 48.21 52.73 25.84
C LEU A 140 47.17 53.63 26.51
N GLN A 141 45.93 53.61 26.06
CA GLN A 141 44.82 54.32 26.68
C GLN A 141 44.60 53.93 28.15
N LYS A 142 44.80 52.70 28.51
CA LYS A 142 44.66 52.24 29.90
C LYS A 142 45.73 52.81 30.86
N TYR A 143 46.92 53.06 30.33
CA TYR A 143 47.94 53.74 31.10
C TYR A 143 47.62 55.25 31.31
N TYR A 144 47.02 55.88 30.31
CA TYR A 144 46.48 57.25 30.52
C TYR A 144 45.30 57.25 31.50
N ASP A 145 44.46 56.24 31.48
CA ASP A 145 43.36 56.10 32.46
C ASP A 145 43.91 55.99 33.90
N VAL A 146 45.06 55.35 34.11
CA VAL A 146 45.78 55.35 35.42
C VAL A 146 46.23 56.75 35.84
N TRP A 147 46.83 57.50 34.96
CA TRP A 147 47.22 58.88 35.22
C TRP A 147 46.01 59.73 35.55
N ASP A 148 44.95 59.64 34.82
CA ASP A 148 43.70 60.37 35.10
C ASP A 148 43.17 60.05 36.52
N LEU A 149 43.13 58.77 36.90
CA LEU A 149 42.72 58.35 38.23
C LEU A 149 43.61 58.91 39.34
N TYR A 150 44.92 58.93 39.11
CA TYR A 150 45.88 59.50 40.07
C TYR A 150 45.67 61.01 40.25
N THR A 151 45.48 61.73 39.15
CA THR A 151 45.22 63.19 39.21
C THR A 151 43.89 63.52 39.86
N GLU A 152 42.89 62.62 39.73
CA GLU A 152 41.61 62.77 40.41
C GLU A 152 41.63 62.27 41.87
N ASN A 153 42.75 61.76 42.39
CA ASN A 153 42.91 61.15 43.69
C ASN A 153 41.97 59.91 43.90
N LYS A 154 41.76 59.15 42.87
CA LYS A 154 40.88 58.01 42.86
C LYS A 154 41.63 56.72 42.57
N GLY A 155 41.13 55.63 43.12
CA GLY A 155 41.54 54.28 42.71
C GLY A 155 40.60 53.69 41.64
N THR A 156 41.00 52.58 41.05
CA THR A 156 40.20 51.88 40.03
C THR A 156 38.91 51.31 40.63
N ASP A 157 37.79 51.55 39.96
CA ASP A 157 36.50 50.93 40.27
C ASP A 157 36.29 49.63 39.47
N LYS A 158 37.01 49.46 38.34
CA LYS A 158 37.09 48.27 37.53
C LYS A 158 38.54 47.98 37.19
N PRO A 159 38.97 46.69 37.16
CA PRO A 159 40.35 46.38 36.82
C PRO A 159 40.65 46.82 35.39
N LEU A 160 41.83 47.34 35.19
CA LEU A 160 42.38 47.60 33.85
C LEU A 160 42.87 46.26 33.33
N VAL A 161 42.30 45.81 32.20
CA VAL A 161 42.63 44.51 31.57
C VAL A 161 43.63 44.76 30.47
N THR A 162 44.82 44.22 30.61
CA THR A 162 45.89 44.30 29.59
C THR A 162 46.24 42.90 29.08
N ASP A 163 46.53 42.79 27.79
CA ASP A 163 47.04 41.54 27.18
C ASP A 163 48.26 41.95 26.30
N ASN A 164 49.41 41.96 26.91
CA ASN A 164 50.64 42.49 26.32
C ASN A 164 51.85 41.58 26.57
N SER A 165 53.06 42.07 26.31
CA SER A 165 54.28 41.31 26.56
C SER A 165 54.52 40.88 28.00
N TYR A 166 53.84 41.52 28.95
CA TYR A 166 53.82 41.13 30.38
C TYR A 166 52.74 40.13 30.74
N GLY A 167 51.93 39.72 29.76
CA GLY A 167 50.86 38.73 29.89
C GLY A 167 49.46 39.33 29.90
N TYR A 168 48.48 38.42 30.12
CA TYR A 168 47.08 38.79 30.31
C TYR A 168 46.84 39.12 31.77
N ASN A 169 46.70 40.42 32.08
CA ASN A 169 46.74 40.93 33.43
C ASN A 169 45.49 41.74 33.79
N TYR A 170 45.11 41.62 35.06
CA TYR A 170 44.17 42.52 35.72
C TYR A 170 44.95 43.43 36.66
N THR A 171 44.91 44.74 36.40
CA THR A 171 45.61 45.78 37.13
C THR A 171 44.61 46.65 37.88
N ALA A 172 44.82 46.86 39.17
CA ALA A 172 44.10 47.87 39.93
C ALA A 172 45.15 48.84 40.57
N VAL A 173 44.79 50.06 40.57
CA VAL A 173 45.60 51.12 41.25
C VAL A 173 44.79 51.72 42.39
N SER A 174 45.50 52.08 43.44
CA SER A 174 44.93 52.81 44.55
C SER A 174 45.90 53.91 45.04
N PRO A 175 45.47 55.18 45.08
CA PRO A 175 46.27 56.23 45.50
C PRO A 175 46.59 56.23 47.00
N ILE A 176 47.79 56.66 47.39
CA ILE A 176 48.16 56.92 48.75
C ILE A 176 48.02 58.45 48.96
N LEU A 177 47.08 58.81 49.83
CA LEU A 177 46.69 60.21 50.00
C LEU A 177 47.45 60.88 51.16
N ASN A 178 47.87 62.12 51.00
CA ASN A 178 48.41 62.94 52.08
C ASN A 178 47.25 63.39 53.03
N GLU A 179 47.61 64.11 54.08
CA GLU A 179 46.63 64.67 55.06
C GLU A 179 45.62 65.64 54.41
N LYS A 180 45.96 66.19 53.22
CA LYS A 180 45.07 67.07 52.46
C LYS A 180 44.19 66.36 51.47
N GLY A 181 44.31 65.01 51.33
CA GLY A 181 43.55 64.19 50.38
C GLY A 181 44.09 64.19 48.98
N GLU A 182 45.33 64.65 48.77
CA GLU A 182 46.00 64.63 47.46
C GLU A 182 46.85 63.35 47.34
N ALA A 183 46.87 62.72 46.14
CA ALA A 183 47.69 61.55 45.88
C ALA A 183 49.17 61.90 45.83
N ILE A 184 49.98 61.17 46.58
CA ILE A 184 51.44 61.32 46.61
C ILE A 184 52.18 60.17 45.93
N ALA A 185 51.57 59.06 45.81
CA ALA A 185 51.98 57.84 45.11
C ALA A 185 50.77 56.94 44.93
N GLU A 186 50.94 55.85 44.23
CA GLU A 186 49.91 54.82 44.14
C GLU A 186 50.47 53.37 44.27
N ILE A 187 49.63 52.47 44.70
CA ILE A 187 49.92 51.07 44.68
C ILE A 187 49.35 50.50 43.41
N GLN A 188 50.21 49.88 42.59
CA GLN A 188 49.81 49.04 41.47
C GLN A 188 49.72 47.55 41.96
N TYR A 189 48.55 46.94 41.82
CA TYR A 189 48.30 45.58 42.19
C TYR A 189 47.89 44.81 40.92
N ILE A 190 48.70 43.85 40.51
CA ILE A 190 48.55 43.16 39.21
C ILE A 190 48.44 41.65 39.45
N LEU A 191 47.39 41.05 38.93
CA LEU A 191 47.22 39.61 38.85
C LEU A 191 47.29 39.12 37.40
N ASN A 192 48.09 38.10 37.14
CA ASN A 192 48.16 37.45 35.83
C ASN A 192 47.00 36.48 35.69
N MET A 193 46.16 36.76 34.75
CA MET A 193 44.94 35.97 34.46
C MET A 193 45.19 34.80 33.49
N GLN A 194 46.44 34.61 33.01
CA GLN A 194 46.74 33.51 32.06
C GLN A 194 46.40 32.15 32.65
N LYS A 195 46.74 31.88 33.90
CA LYS A 195 46.41 30.63 34.57
C LYS A 195 44.91 30.39 34.65
N VAL A 196 44.12 31.47 34.90
CA VAL A 196 42.66 31.41 34.92
C VAL A 196 42.11 31.06 33.53
N ARG A 197 42.63 31.71 32.49
CA ARG A 197 42.28 31.40 31.09
C ARG A 197 42.59 29.96 30.72
N ASP A 198 43.77 29.48 31.11
CA ASP A 198 44.19 28.09 30.83
C ASP A 198 43.31 27.06 31.58
N HIS A 199 42.94 27.36 32.81
CA HIS A 199 41.99 26.55 33.57
C HIS A 199 40.59 26.53 32.94
N LEU A 200 40.08 27.67 32.49
CA LEU A 200 38.81 27.75 31.77
C LEU A 200 38.80 26.94 30.48
N ASN A 201 39.90 27.05 29.71
CA ASN A 201 40.04 26.25 28.49
C ASN A 201 40.14 24.75 28.78
N SER A 202 40.92 24.36 29.78
CA SER A 202 41.01 22.97 30.21
C SER A 202 39.66 22.41 30.70
N PHE A 203 38.92 23.25 31.45
CA PHE A 203 37.56 22.92 31.89
C PHE A 203 36.62 22.68 30.68
N LEU A 204 36.64 23.59 29.68
CA LEU A 204 35.85 23.43 28.46
C LEU A 204 36.18 22.13 27.72
N TYR A 205 37.46 21.85 27.49
CA TYR A 205 37.86 20.60 26.80
C TYR A 205 37.47 19.33 27.60
N THR A 206 37.61 19.38 28.92
CA THR A 206 37.20 18.27 29.79
C THR A 206 35.69 18.03 29.72
N MET A 207 34.91 19.10 29.80
CA MET A 207 33.43 19.04 29.70
C MET A 207 32.99 18.49 28.33
N LEU A 208 33.61 18.95 27.25
CA LEU A 208 33.33 18.44 25.89
C LEU A 208 33.71 16.96 25.77
N GLY A 209 34.85 16.54 26.30
CA GLY A 209 35.30 15.15 26.28
C GLY A 209 34.37 14.21 27.03
N ILE A 210 33.97 14.58 28.25
CA ILE A 210 33.02 13.79 29.06
C ILE A 210 31.67 13.71 28.36
N SER A 211 31.15 14.84 27.88
CA SER A 211 29.85 14.89 27.20
C SER A 211 29.84 14.07 25.91
N CYS A 212 30.88 14.13 25.12
CA CYS A 212 31.04 13.31 23.92
C CYS A 212 31.02 11.81 24.26
N SER A 213 31.72 11.41 25.31
CA SER A 213 31.76 10.03 25.79
C SER A 213 30.37 9.54 26.22
N ILE A 214 29.63 10.35 26.97
CA ILE A 214 28.27 10.04 27.41
C ILE A 214 27.34 9.88 26.21
N ILE A 215 27.42 10.78 25.21
CA ILE A 215 26.60 10.69 23.99
C ILE A 215 26.93 9.40 23.22
N CYS A 216 28.21 9.07 23.06
CA CYS A 216 28.61 7.83 22.37
C CYS A 216 28.05 6.58 23.07
N ILE A 217 28.13 6.52 24.39
CA ILE A 217 27.59 5.40 25.18
C ILE A 217 26.06 5.36 25.05
N ALA A 218 25.38 6.50 25.17
CA ALA A 218 23.93 6.60 25.04
C ALA A 218 23.46 6.17 23.64
N LEU A 219 24.15 6.57 22.58
CA LEU A 219 23.84 6.16 21.20
C LEU A 219 24.03 4.65 21.01
N LEU A 220 25.08 4.05 21.57
CA LEU A 220 25.32 2.61 21.52
C LEU A 220 24.19 1.83 22.22
N LEU A 221 23.82 2.24 23.45
CA LEU A 221 22.73 1.64 24.18
C LEU A 221 21.39 1.80 23.44
N TYR A 222 21.13 2.98 22.90
CA TYR A 222 19.92 3.24 22.12
C TYR A 222 19.85 2.38 20.85
N MET A 223 20.97 2.24 20.11
CA MET A 223 21.03 1.33 18.97
C MET A 223 20.71 -0.12 19.35
N MET A 224 21.24 -0.56 20.49
CA MET A 224 21.00 -1.92 21.01
C MET A 224 19.52 -2.13 21.38
N LEU A 225 18.91 -1.16 22.05
CA LEU A 225 17.50 -1.18 22.43
C LEU A 225 16.58 -1.20 21.20
N VAL A 226 16.80 -0.29 20.24
CA VAL A 226 15.99 -0.23 19.02
C VAL A 226 16.11 -1.52 18.21
N LYS A 227 17.31 -2.06 18.11
CA LYS A 227 17.53 -3.34 17.43
C LYS A 227 16.76 -4.47 18.10
N TRP A 228 16.80 -4.56 19.41
CA TRP A 228 16.17 -5.63 20.19
C TRP A 228 14.65 -5.49 20.25
N MET A 229 14.13 -4.30 20.56
CA MET A 229 12.70 -4.08 20.78
C MET A 229 11.90 -3.92 19.47
N VAL A 230 12.51 -3.36 18.42
CA VAL A 230 11.77 -3.02 17.19
C VAL A 230 12.27 -3.82 15.98
N LEU A 231 13.57 -3.77 15.68
CA LEU A 231 14.05 -4.33 14.42
C LEU A 231 13.96 -5.87 14.38
N ASN A 232 14.36 -6.55 15.44
CA ASN A 232 14.35 -8.01 15.45
C ASN A 232 12.93 -8.58 15.33
N PRO A 233 11.90 -8.12 16.07
CA PRO A 233 10.53 -8.57 15.90
C PRO A 233 9.96 -8.28 14.51
N VAL A 234 10.20 -7.09 13.97
CA VAL A 234 9.75 -6.71 12.62
C VAL A 234 10.46 -7.55 11.55
N GLU A 235 11.76 -7.83 11.70
CA GLU A 235 12.50 -8.70 10.77
C GLU A 235 11.99 -10.14 10.84
N LYS A 236 11.65 -10.65 12.04
CA LYS A 236 11.02 -11.97 12.23
C LYS A 236 9.69 -12.04 11.47
N LEU A 237 8.83 -11.02 11.60
CA LEU A 237 7.55 -10.93 10.87
C LEU A 237 7.78 -10.87 9.35
N SER A 238 8.71 -10.04 8.90
CA SER A 238 9.03 -9.90 7.48
C SER A 238 9.56 -11.19 6.86
N ARG A 239 10.48 -11.89 7.54
CA ARG A 239 11.00 -13.19 7.07
C ARG A 239 9.91 -14.25 7.02
N PHE A 240 9.06 -14.30 8.04
CA PHE A 240 7.93 -15.22 8.09
C PHE A 240 6.96 -14.98 6.93
N THR A 241 6.57 -13.72 6.69
CA THR A 241 5.70 -13.34 5.57
C THR A 241 6.31 -13.72 4.22
N THR A 242 7.60 -13.43 4.03
CA THR A 242 8.31 -13.78 2.80
C THR A 242 8.39 -15.29 2.60
N GLY A 243 8.60 -16.04 3.68
CA GLY A 243 8.61 -17.51 3.66
C GLY A 243 7.28 -18.10 3.20
N ILE A 244 6.16 -17.58 3.72
CA ILE A 244 4.81 -17.98 3.30
C ILE A 244 4.57 -17.68 1.82
N ILE A 245 4.96 -16.49 1.34
CA ILE A 245 4.78 -16.10 -0.07
C ILE A 245 5.58 -17.02 -0.99
N GLN A 246 6.80 -17.40 -0.60
CA GLN A 246 7.66 -18.26 -1.42
C GLN A 246 7.25 -19.73 -1.40
N SER A 247 6.79 -20.23 -0.25
CA SER A 247 6.35 -21.62 -0.13
C SER A 247 4.96 -21.86 -0.69
N GLY A 248 4.10 -20.83 -0.71
CA GLY A 248 2.68 -20.97 -1.03
C GLY A 248 1.88 -21.79 0.00
N ASP A 249 2.53 -22.19 1.11
CA ASP A 249 1.89 -22.99 2.15
C ASP A 249 1.42 -22.09 3.29
N PHE A 250 0.12 -21.91 3.37
CA PHE A 250 -0.55 -21.10 4.39
C PHE A 250 -1.05 -21.92 5.59
N LYS A 251 -0.92 -23.28 5.52
CA LYS A 251 -1.55 -24.16 6.50
C LYS A 251 -0.77 -24.21 7.80
N LYS A 252 -1.48 -23.99 8.90
CA LYS A 252 -0.98 -24.13 10.29
C LYS A 252 0.31 -23.36 10.59
N GLN A 253 0.53 -22.25 9.92
CA GLN A 253 1.65 -21.40 10.20
C GLN A 253 1.21 -20.25 11.11
N GLU A 254 1.86 -20.13 12.27
CA GLU A 254 1.64 -19.04 13.21
C GLU A 254 2.99 -18.39 13.53
N ILE A 255 2.99 -17.08 13.62
CA ILE A 255 4.13 -16.34 14.13
C ILE A 255 3.92 -16.00 15.59
N ASP A 256 4.90 -16.34 16.42
CA ASP A 256 4.94 -15.95 17.82
C ASP A 256 5.84 -14.73 18.01
N ILE A 257 5.23 -13.59 18.31
CA ILE A 257 5.90 -12.33 18.67
C ILE A 257 5.35 -11.91 20.04
N SER A 258 6.24 -11.83 21.04
CA SER A 258 5.88 -11.49 22.41
C SER A 258 6.65 -10.24 22.85
N THR A 259 6.21 -9.08 22.36
CA THR A 259 6.79 -7.76 22.67
C THR A 259 5.94 -6.93 23.63
N LYS A 260 4.70 -7.32 23.86
CA LYS A 260 3.70 -6.63 24.70
C LYS A 260 3.43 -5.19 24.24
N ASP A 261 3.44 -4.96 22.95
CA ASP A 261 3.21 -3.69 22.28
C ASP A 261 2.48 -3.89 20.95
N GLU A 262 2.39 -2.83 20.14
CA GLU A 262 1.71 -2.82 18.84
C GLU A 262 2.32 -3.81 17.82
N ILE A 263 3.55 -4.26 18.04
CA ILE A 263 4.21 -5.24 17.16
C ILE A 263 3.66 -6.65 17.43
N GLU A 264 3.37 -6.96 18.69
CA GLU A 264 2.67 -8.21 19.06
C GLU A 264 1.24 -8.20 18.51
N ASP A 265 0.51 -7.07 18.62
CA ASP A 265 -0.83 -6.94 18.07
C ASP A 265 -0.83 -7.11 16.54
N LEU A 266 0.19 -6.60 15.87
CA LEU A 266 0.39 -6.80 14.43
C LEU A 266 0.63 -8.29 14.11
N GLY A 267 1.45 -8.99 14.88
CA GLY A 267 1.69 -10.42 14.75
C GLY A 267 0.41 -11.25 14.93
N ASN A 268 -0.37 -10.93 15.96
CA ASN A 268 -1.66 -11.59 16.25
C ASN A 268 -2.68 -11.33 15.12
N SER A 269 -2.78 -10.09 14.64
CA SER A 269 -3.64 -9.73 13.52
C SER A 269 -3.26 -10.48 12.24
N PHE A 270 -1.97 -10.69 12.01
CA PHE A 270 -1.46 -11.47 10.90
C PHE A 270 -1.84 -12.95 11.02
N ASN A 271 -1.74 -13.55 12.23
CA ASN A 271 -2.17 -14.92 12.49
C ASN A 271 -3.68 -15.11 12.23
N VAL A 272 -4.51 -14.15 12.66
CA VAL A 272 -5.96 -14.16 12.39
C VAL A 272 -6.24 -14.08 10.88
N MET A 273 -5.48 -13.27 10.15
CA MET A 273 -5.59 -13.18 8.69
C MET A 273 -5.23 -14.49 8.01
N LEU A 274 -4.14 -15.15 8.42
CA LEU A 274 -3.73 -16.45 7.89
C LEU A 274 -4.80 -17.51 8.10
N LYS A 275 -5.39 -17.58 9.29
CA LYS A 275 -6.46 -18.53 9.62
C LYS A 275 -7.72 -18.31 8.77
N LYS A 276 -8.08 -17.04 8.52
CA LYS A 276 -9.19 -16.72 7.61
C LYS A 276 -8.89 -17.11 6.16
N LEU A 277 -7.65 -16.89 5.72
CA LEU A 277 -7.19 -17.29 4.39
C LEU A 277 -7.24 -18.81 4.21
N GLU A 278 -6.78 -19.58 5.21
CA GLU A 278 -6.87 -21.05 5.21
C GLU A 278 -8.32 -21.51 5.04
N THR A 279 -9.23 -21.00 5.87
CA THR A 279 -10.67 -21.31 5.77
C THR A 279 -11.26 -20.93 4.41
N TYR A 280 -10.84 -19.78 3.87
CA TYR A 280 -11.33 -19.34 2.56
C TYR A 280 -10.86 -20.24 1.42
N ILE A 281 -9.60 -20.66 1.45
CA ILE A 281 -9.04 -21.61 0.45
C ILE A 281 -9.73 -22.97 0.54
N GLU A 282 -9.97 -23.49 1.76
CA GLU A 282 -10.69 -24.76 1.95
C GLU A 282 -12.12 -24.68 1.37
N ASN A 283 -12.85 -23.61 1.68
CA ASN A 283 -14.19 -23.39 1.14
C ASN A 283 -14.17 -23.26 -0.40
N LEU A 284 -13.22 -22.52 -0.95
CA LEU A 284 -13.09 -22.36 -2.40
C LEU A 284 -12.81 -23.70 -3.09
N THR A 285 -11.93 -24.51 -2.50
CA THR A 285 -11.59 -25.84 -3.03
C THR A 285 -12.80 -26.77 -2.99
N ALA A 286 -13.56 -26.74 -1.88
CA ALA A 286 -14.79 -27.54 -1.76
C ALA A 286 -15.86 -27.12 -2.79
N VAL A 287 -16.08 -25.82 -2.95
CA VAL A 287 -17.05 -25.30 -3.94
C VAL A 287 -16.61 -25.62 -5.38
N THR A 288 -15.32 -25.53 -5.67
CA THR A 288 -14.78 -25.87 -7.00
C THR A 288 -14.96 -27.36 -7.31
N ALA A 289 -14.63 -28.23 -6.36
CA ALA A 289 -14.81 -29.67 -6.51
C ALA A 289 -16.28 -30.06 -6.71
N GLU A 290 -17.21 -29.43 -5.96
CA GLU A 290 -18.63 -29.65 -6.12
C GLU A 290 -19.15 -29.17 -7.49
N LYS A 291 -18.68 -28.02 -7.95
CA LYS A 291 -18.99 -27.49 -9.29
C LYS A 291 -18.50 -28.42 -10.41
N GLU A 292 -17.29 -28.95 -10.29
CA GLU A 292 -16.76 -29.95 -11.25
C GLU A 292 -17.54 -31.24 -11.24
N ARG A 293 -17.96 -31.73 -10.05
CA ARG A 293 -18.82 -32.92 -9.92
C ARG A 293 -20.15 -32.72 -10.62
N ILE A 294 -20.85 -31.62 -10.33
CA ILE A 294 -22.12 -31.27 -10.97
C ILE A 294 -21.97 -31.15 -12.50
N GLY A 295 -20.91 -30.48 -12.96
CA GLY A 295 -20.62 -30.38 -14.39
C GLY A 295 -20.42 -31.75 -15.06
N THR A 296 -19.73 -32.67 -14.40
CA THR A 296 -19.55 -34.05 -14.91
C THR A 296 -20.87 -34.81 -14.97
N GLU A 297 -21.71 -34.72 -13.94
CA GLU A 297 -23.04 -35.36 -13.91
C GLU A 297 -23.94 -34.80 -15.02
N LEU A 298 -23.94 -33.48 -15.24
CA LEU A 298 -24.68 -32.84 -16.34
C LEU A 298 -24.19 -33.28 -17.73
N ASN A 299 -22.88 -33.39 -17.93
CA ASN A 299 -22.33 -33.91 -19.18
C ASN A 299 -22.78 -35.34 -19.49
N VAL A 300 -22.88 -36.19 -18.47
CA VAL A 300 -23.42 -37.53 -18.64
C VAL A 300 -24.91 -37.47 -19.03
N ALA A 301 -25.71 -36.61 -18.39
CA ALA A 301 -27.11 -36.41 -18.73
C ALA A 301 -27.31 -35.94 -20.18
N THR A 302 -26.47 -34.95 -20.63
CA THR A 302 -26.45 -34.48 -22.02
C THR A 302 -26.17 -35.61 -23.01
N HIS A 303 -25.17 -36.43 -22.70
CA HIS A 303 -24.83 -37.56 -23.56
C HIS A 303 -25.94 -38.60 -23.65
N ILE A 304 -26.60 -38.91 -22.54
CA ILE A 304 -27.77 -39.82 -22.51
C ILE A 304 -28.89 -39.21 -23.36
N GLN A 305 -29.25 -37.95 -23.15
CA GLN A 305 -30.33 -37.28 -23.89
C GLN A 305 -30.05 -37.25 -25.41
N SER A 306 -28.86 -36.84 -25.82
CA SER A 306 -28.47 -36.76 -27.23
C SER A 306 -28.50 -38.15 -27.90
N SER A 307 -28.18 -39.23 -27.16
CA SER A 307 -28.27 -40.60 -27.68
C SER A 307 -29.68 -41.10 -27.87
N MET A 308 -30.69 -40.46 -27.23
CA MET A 308 -32.11 -40.80 -27.41
C MET A 308 -32.71 -40.22 -28.69
N LEU A 309 -32.09 -39.18 -29.25
CA LEU A 309 -32.53 -38.59 -30.52
C LEU A 309 -31.89 -39.33 -31.69
N PRO A 310 -32.63 -39.57 -32.78
CA PRO A 310 -32.06 -40.17 -33.97
C PRO A 310 -30.97 -39.26 -34.56
N CYS A 311 -29.71 -39.71 -34.55
CA CYS A 311 -28.55 -38.88 -34.96
C CYS A 311 -27.70 -39.54 -36.05
N ILE A 312 -28.13 -40.69 -36.60
CA ILE A 312 -27.42 -41.40 -37.68
C ILE A 312 -28.16 -41.14 -38.99
N PHE A 313 -27.46 -40.53 -39.90
CA PHE A 313 -27.97 -40.21 -41.26
C PHE A 313 -27.06 -40.80 -42.34
N PRO A 314 -27.61 -41.26 -43.50
CA PRO A 314 -29.07 -41.31 -43.79
C PRO A 314 -29.81 -42.23 -42.86
N ALA A 315 -30.99 -41.78 -42.37
CA ALA A 315 -31.78 -42.51 -41.37
C ALA A 315 -32.30 -43.86 -41.87
N PHE A 316 -32.64 -43.94 -43.14
CA PHE A 316 -33.19 -45.13 -43.79
C PHE A 316 -32.42 -45.42 -45.08
N PRO A 317 -31.18 -45.97 -45.04
CA PRO A 317 -30.29 -46.11 -46.19
C PRO A 317 -30.85 -47.07 -47.26
N ASP A 318 -31.75 -47.98 -46.89
CA ASP A 318 -32.39 -48.95 -47.78
C ASP A 318 -33.71 -48.44 -48.36
N ARG A 319 -34.02 -47.14 -48.23
CA ARG A 319 -35.30 -46.54 -48.64
C ARG A 319 -35.05 -45.35 -49.56
N ASP A 320 -35.54 -45.44 -50.81
CA ASP A 320 -35.47 -44.36 -51.81
C ASP A 320 -36.73 -43.48 -51.79
N GLU A 321 -37.75 -43.85 -51.04
CA GLU A 321 -39.05 -43.17 -51.04
C GLU A 321 -39.07 -41.90 -50.23
N LEU A 322 -38.07 -41.71 -49.36
CA LEU A 322 -37.95 -40.54 -48.49
C LEU A 322 -36.50 -40.15 -48.25
N ASP A 323 -36.29 -38.88 -48.01
CA ASP A 323 -35.06 -38.33 -47.41
C ASP A 323 -35.46 -37.51 -46.20
N ILE A 324 -34.75 -37.71 -45.06
CA ILE A 324 -35.03 -37.01 -43.80
C ILE A 324 -33.77 -36.63 -43.09
N TYR A 325 -33.75 -35.41 -42.58
CA TYR A 325 -32.68 -34.92 -41.73
C TYR A 325 -33.21 -34.07 -40.60
N ALA A 326 -32.60 -34.17 -39.41
CA ALA A 326 -33.01 -33.41 -38.22
C ALA A 326 -31.79 -33.00 -37.39
N THR A 327 -31.87 -31.85 -36.73
CA THR A 327 -30.83 -31.34 -35.82
C THR A 327 -31.48 -30.75 -34.61
N MET A 328 -30.75 -30.81 -33.48
CA MET A 328 -31.06 -30.13 -32.25
C MET A 328 -29.79 -29.53 -31.65
N THR A 329 -29.84 -28.25 -31.31
CA THR A 329 -28.77 -27.54 -30.60
C THR A 329 -29.34 -27.01 -29.31
N PRO A 330 -29.01 -27.59 -28.12
CA PRO A 330 -29.58 -27.15 -26.87
C PRO A 330 -28.97 -25.78 -26.43
N ALA A 331 -29.77 -24.98 -25.75
CA ALA A 331 -29.34 -23.67 -25.18
C ALA A 331 -28.58 -23.83 -23.87
N LYS A 332 -28.77 -24.95 -23.16
CA LYS A 332 -28.08 -25.34 -21.92
C LYS A 332 -27.44 -26.70 -22.10
N GLU A 333 -26.91 -27.24 -21.02
CA GLU A 333 -26.32 -28.60 -21.02
C GLU A 333 -27.32 -29.67 -21.48
N VAL A 334 -28.58 -29.53 -21.11
CA VAL A 334 -29.69 -30.38 -21.55
C VAL A 334 -30.87 -29.55 -22.00
N GLY A 335 -31.58 -30.00 -23.04
CA GLY A 335 -32.70 -29.30 -23.67
C GLY A 335 -34.07 -29.89 -23.34
N GLY A 336 -35.13 -29.10 -23.56
CA GLY A 336 -36.52 -29.53 -23.52
C GLY A 336 -37.04 -30.06 -24.85
N ASP A 337 -36.44 -29.58 -25.93
CA ASP A 337 -36.80 -29.96 -27.31
C ASP A 337 -36.51 -31.42 -27.64
N PHE A 338 -37.31 -31.95 -28.54
CA PHE A 338 -36.99 -33.22 -29.19
C PHE A 338 -37.61 -33.35 -30.58
N TYR A 339 -36.97 -34.16 -31.38
CA TYR A 339 -37.53 -34.73 -32.59
C TYR A 339 -37.44 -36.25 -32.52
N ASP A 340 -38.34 -36.94 -33.27
CA ASP A 340 -38.19 -38.35 -33.55
C ASP A 340 -38.70 -38.63 -34.95
N PHE A 341 -38.22 -39.72 -35.53
CA PHE A 341 -38.78 -40.30 -36.73
C PHE A 341 -38.56 -41.81 -36.70
N PHE A 342 -39.58 -42.53 -37.10
CA PHE A 342 -39.56 -44.00 -37.05
C PHE A 342 -40.56 -44.58 -38.01
N MET A 343 -40.30 -45.79 -38.49
CA MET A 343 -41.29 -46.57 -39.27
C MET A 343 -42.36 -47.08 -38.32
N VAL A 344 -43.62 -46.69 -38.55
CA VAL A 344 -44.79 -47.22 -37.85
C VAL A 344 -45.05 -48.65 -38.32
N ASP A 345 -44.91 -48.86 -39.62
CA ASP A 345 -44.92 -50.18 -40.27
C ASP A 345 -44.07 -50.10 -41.57
N LYS A 346 -44.17 -51.09 -42.45
CA LYS A 346 -43.39 -51.11 -43.71
C LYS A 346 -43.74 -49.99 -44.67
N ARG A 347 -44.89 -49.35 -44.53
CA ARG A 347 -45.47 -48.36 -45.43
C ARG A 347 -45.55 -46.97 -44.85
N HIS A 348 -45.64 -46.85 -43.55
CA HIS A 348 -45.90 -45.59 -42.88
C HIS A 348 -44.68 -45.14 -42.05
N ILE A 349 -44.25 -43.87 -42.27
CA ILE A 349 -43.23 -43.24 -41.45
C ILE A 349 -43.85 -42.13 -40.60
N ALA A 350 -43.54 -42.11 -39.32
CA ALA A 350 -43.87 -41.03 -38.38
C ALA A 350 -42.71 -40.06 -38.24
N ILE A 351 -43.01 -38.76 -38.17
CA ILE A 351 -42.12 -37.69 -37.74
C ILE A 351 -42.75 -36.99 -36.54
N VAL A 352 -41.95 -36.66 -35.57
CA VAL A 352 -42.35 -35.93 -34.35
C VAL A 352 -41.43 -34.74 -34.12
N MET A 353 -42.02 -33.61 -33.78
CA MET A 353 -41.33 -32.43 -33.31
C MET A 353 -42.05 -31.89 -32.10
N ALA A 354 -41.31 -31.63 -31.04
CA ALA A 354 -41.93 -31.17 -29.78
C ALA A 354 -40.96 -30.33 -28.95
N ASP A 355 -41.53 -29.47 -28.14
CA ASP A 355 -40.84 -28.61 -27.18
C ASP A 355 -41.53 -28.70 -25.81
N VAL A 356 -40.74 -28.90 -24.75
CA VAL A 356 -41.18 -29.00 -23.35
C VAL A 356 -40.98 -27.66 -22.67
N SER A 357 -42.03 -27.15 -22.04
CA SER A 357 -41.98 -25.90 -21.27
C SER A 357 -40.91 -25.95 -20.18
N GLY A 358 -40.09 -24.88 -20.06
CA GLY A 358 -38.97 -24.78 -19.12
C GLY A 358 -37.68 -25.28 -19.70
N LYS A 359 -36.60 -25.32 -18.89
CA LYS A 359 -35.23 -25.59 -19.36
C LYS A 359 -34.45 -26.41 -18.33
N GLY A 360 -33.45 -27.12 -18.80
CA GLY A 360 -32.56 -27.92 -17.95
C GLY A 360 -33.13 -29.32 -17.59
N VAL A 361 -32.61 -29.88 -16.52
CA VAL A 361 -32.88 -31.32 -16.17
C VAL A 361 -34.35 -31.68 -16.06
N PRO A 362 -35.25 -30.89 -15.43
CA PRO A 362 -36.66 -31.23 -15.37
C PRO A 362 -37.33 -31.33 -16.74
N ALA A 363 -37.05 -30.37 -17.63
CA ALA A 363 -37.60 -30.38 -18.99
C ALA A 363 -37.04 -31.55 -19.81
N ALA A 364 -35.75 -31.86 -19.68
CA ALA A 364 -35.13 -32.99 -20.33
C ALA A 364 -35.71 -34.32 -19.90
N LEU A 365 -36.03 -34.53 -18.62
CA LEU A 365 -36.69 -35.74 -18.14
C LEU A 365 -38.11 -35.86 -18.66
N PHE A 366 -38.86 -34.74 -18.66
CA PHE A 366 -40.23 -34.71 -19.16
C PHE A 366 -40.27 -34.94 -20.69
N MET A 367 -39.27 -34.48 -21.42
CA MET A 367 -39.03 -34.73 -22.84
C MET A 367 -38.92 -36.25 -23.12
N VAL A 368 -38.09 -36.96 -22.32
CA VAL A 368 -37.89 -38.41 -22.49
C VAL A 368 -39.23 -39.16 -22.32
N ILE A 369 -40.05 -38.77 -21.33
CA ILE A 369 -41.35 -39.37 -21.10
C ILE A 369 -42.28 -39.07 -22.30
N GLY A 370 -42.41 -37.82 -22.70
CA GLY A 370 -43.24 -37.40 -23.82
C GLY A 370 -42.88 -38.12 -25.13
N LYS A 371 -41.58 -38.11 -25.48
CA LYS A 371 -41.05 -38.81 -26.65
C LYS A 371 -41.39 -40.31 -26.64
N THR A 372 -41.18 -40.97 -25.49
CA THR A 372 -41.41 -42.39 -25.36
C THR A 372 -42.89 -42.74 -25.49
N LEU A 373 -43.77 -41.98 -24.83
CA LEU A 373 -45.21 -42.20 -24.90
C LEU A 373 -45.76 -41.96 -26.30
N ILE A 374 -45.39 -40.90 -27.00
CA ILE A 374 -45.84 -40.63 -28.36
C ILE A 374 -45.43 -41.80 -29.25
N LYS A 375 -44.17 -42.22 -29.22
CA LYS A 375 -43.65 -43.32 -30.04
C LYS A 375 -44.36 -44.65 -29.77
N ASP A 376 -44.56 -44.98 -28.49
CA ASP A 376 -45.18 -46.26 -28.09
C ASP A 376 -46.65 -46.34 -28.48
N HIS A 377 -47.39 -45.22 -28.38
CA HIS A 377 -48.82 -45.17 -28.69
C HIS A 377 -49.11 -45.02 -30.19
N THR A 378 -48.13 -44.58 -31.02
CA THR A 378 -48.28 -44.46 -32.45
C THR A 378 -48.14 -45.82 -33.13
N GLN A 379 -49.27 -46.53 -33.20
CA GLN A 379 -49.37 -47.90 -33.72
C GLN A 379 -50.05 -47.92 -35.13
N PRO A 380 -49.76 -48.88 -35.96
CA PRO A 380 -50.39 -49.02 -37.28
C PRO A 380 -51.88 -48.90 -37.24
N GLY A 381 -52.48 -48.02 -38.03
CA GLY A 381 -53.92 -47.88 -38.18
C GLY A 381 -54.64 -47.11 -37.08
N ARG A 382 -53.90 -46.60 -36.04
CA ARG A 382 -54.48 -45.73 -35.03
C ARG A 382 -54.70 -44.32 -35.54
N ASP A 383 -55.74 -43.67 -35.08
CA ASP A 383 -55.99 -42.22 -35.24
C ASP A 383 -55.03 -41.41 -34.35
N LEU A 384 -54.27 -40.46 -34.93
CA LEU A 384 -53.29 -39.67 -34.18
C LEU A 384 -53.93 -38.75 -33.15
N GLY A 385 -55.18 -38.31 -33.36
CA GLY A 385 -55.94 -37.54 -32.38
C GLY A 385 -56.26 -38.36 -31.12
N GLU A 386 -56.60 -39.69 -31.30
CA GLU A 386 -56.79 -40.60 -30.18
C GLU A 386 -55.46 -40.85 -29.44
N VAL A 387 -54.36 -41.06 -30.18
CA VAL A 387 -53.01 -41.21 -29.61
C VAL A 387 -52.65 -40.02 -28.73
N PHE A 388 -52.80 -38.80 -29.23
CA PHE A 388 -52.46 -37.60 -28.46
C PHE A 388 -53.39 -37.38 -27.28
N THR A 389 -54.66 -37.79 -27.37
CA THR A 389 -55.60 -37.73 -26.24
C THR A 389 -55.18 -38.67 -25.10
N GLU A 390 -54.76 -39.90 -25.42
CA GLU A 390 -54.24 -40.84 -24.43
C GLU A 390 -52.93 -40.40 -23.82
N VAL A 391 -51.96 -40.00 -24.65
CA VAL A 391 -50.63 -39.49 -24.20
C VAL A 391 -50.81 -38.26 -23.30
N ASN A 392 -51.68 -37.33 -23.67
CA ASN A 392 -51.99 -36.15 -22.84
C ASN A 392 -52.46 -36.56 -21.43
N ASN A 393 -53.40 -37.48 -21.34
CA ASN A 393 -53.95 -37.91 -20.05
C ASN A 393 -52.89 -38.60 -19.20
N ILE A 394 -52.05 -39.45 -19.79
CA ILE A 394 -50.94 -40.12 -19.08
C ILE A 394 -49.94 -39.08 -18.56
N LEU A 395 -49.59 -38.09 -19.39
CA LEU A 395 -48.69 -37.04 -18.99
C LEU A 395 -49.25 -36.15 -17.86
N CYS A 396 -50.58 -35.90 -17.86
CA CYS A 396 -51.23 -35.15 -16.78
C CYS A 396 -51.19 -35.85 -15.43
N GLU A 397 -51.28 -37.21 -15.40
CA GLU A 397 -51.31 -38.03 -14.16
C GLU A 397 -50.06 -37.84 -13.28
N SER A 398 -48.90 -37.49 -13.88
CA SER A 398 -47.61 -37.42 -13.18
C SER A 398 -46.93 -36.06 -13.37
N ASN A 399 -47.70 -34.96 -13.48
CA ASN A 399 -47.23 -33.64 -13.81
C ASN A 399 -47.33 -32.65 -12.64
N ASP A 400 -46.75 -33.00 -11.48
CA ASP A 400 -46.74 -32.12 -10.29
C ASP A 400 -46.07 -30.75 -10.52
N ASN A 401 -45.15 -30.68 -11.48
CA ASN A 401 -44.42 -29.44 -11.82
C ASN A 401 -45.17 -28.53 -12.79
N GLY A 402 -46.35 -28.92 -13.29
CA GLY A 402 -47.16 -28.14 -14.22
C GLY A 402 -46.48 -27.87 -15.56
N MET A 403 -45.62 -28.77 -16.02
CA MET A 403 -44.96 -28.67 -17.33
C MET A 403 -45.93 -29.05 -18.45
N PHE A 404 -45.70 -28.52 -19.63
CA PHE A 404 -46.48 -28.89 -20.81
C PHE A 404 -45.55 -29.15 -22.00
N ILE A 405 -46.08 -29.82 -23.02
CA ILE A 405 -45.35 -30.12 -24.26
C ILE A 405 -46.13 -29.53 -25.43
N THR A 406 -45.52 -28.70 -26.24
CA THR A 406 -46.01 -28.43 -27.58
C THR A 406 -45.54 -29.55 -28.50
N ALA A 407 -46.41 -30.18 -29.27
CA ALA A 407 -46.03 -31.33 -30.10
C ALA A 407 -46.74 -31.33 -31.46
N PHE A 408 -46.00 -31.70 -32.49
CA PHE A 408 -46.49 -32.02 -33.81
C PHE A 408 -46.09 -33.45 -34.14
N GLU A 409 -47.01 -34.25 -34.57
CA GLU A 409 -46.72 -35.56 -35.14
C GLU A 409 -47.42 -35.69 -36.50
N GLY A 410 -46.71 -36.28 -37.46
CA GLY A 410 -47.23 -36.57 -38.75
C GLY A 410 -46.82 -37.96 -39.25
N VAL A 411 -47.72 -38.67 -39.87
CA VAL A 411 -47.50 -40.01 -40.44
C VAL A 411 -47.75 -39.98 -41.94
N LEU A 412 -46.69 -40.26 -42.72
CA LEU A 412 -46.72 -40.31 -44.17
C LEU A 412 -46.93 -41.74 -44.63
N ASP A 413 -47.97 -41.99 -45.50
CA ASP A 413 -48.11 -43.17 -46.31
C ASP A 413 -47.26 -43.09 -47.54
N LEU A 414 -46.19 -43.90 -47.64
CA LEU A 414 -45.22 -43.90 -48.74
C LEU A 414 -45.80 -44.39 -50.08
N VAL A 415 -46.98 -45.07 -50.06
CA VAL A 415 -47.64 -45.53 -51.29
C VAL A 415 -48.58 -44.49 -51.87
N THR A 416 -49.36 -43.82 -51.03
CA THR A 416 -50.39 -42.86 -51.48
C THR A 416 -49.91 -41.42 -51.43
N GLY A 417 -48.91 -41.07 -50.58
CA GLY A 417 -48.52 -39.71 -50.28
C GLY A 417 -49.47 -39.01 -49.32
N GLU A 418 -50.41 -39.73 -48.67
CA GLU A 418 -51.27 -39.21 -47.63
C GLU A 418 -50.46 -38.95 -46.37
N PHE A 419 -50.48 -37.69 -45.86
CA PHE A 419 -49.79 -37.29 -44.67
C PHE A 419 -50.83 -36.88 -43.61
N ARG A 420 -51.07 -37.80 -42.65
CA ARG A 420 -51.96 -37.58 -41.51
C ARG A 420 -51.14 -36.93 -40.39
N TYR A 421 -51.70 -35.96 -39.74
CA TYR A 421 -50.98 -35.23 -38.69
C TYR A 421 -51.91 -34.75 -37.58
N VAL A 422 -51.30 -34.53 -36.39
CA VAL A 422 -51.92 -33.89 -35.24
C VAL A 422 -50.97 -32.78 -34.75
N ASN A 423 -51.56 -31.68 -34.28
CA ASN A 423 -50.79 -30.59 -33.67
C ASN A 423 -51.36 -30.24 -32.32
N ALA A 424 -50.57 -30.33 -31.28
CA ALA A 424 -50.85 -29.97 -29.91
C ALA A 424 -50.11 -28.68 -29.53
N GLY A 425 -50.51 -27.56 -30.13
CA GLY A 425 -49.98 -26.23 -29.80
C GLY A 425 -48.58 -25.94 -30.33
N HIS A 426 -48.05 -26.79 -31.20
CA HIS A 426 -46.69 -26.63 -31.73
C HIS A 426 -46.66 -25.71 -32.95
N GLU A 427 -45.48 -25.26 -33.36
CA GLU A 427 -45.24 -24.40 -34.53
C GLU A 427 -45.80 -25.02 -35.79
N LYS A 428 -46.24 -24.18 -36.74
CA LYS A 428 -46.83 -24.62 -38.03
C LYS A 428 -45.71 -25.03 -38.97
N PRO A 429 -45.84 -26.22 -39.62
CA PRO A 429 -44.87 -26.66 -40.60
C PRO A 429 -44.85 -25.75 -41.83
N PHE A 430 -43.70 -25.60 -42.46
CA PHE A 430 -43.59 -25.16 -43.82
C PHE A 430 -43.67 -26.37 -44.77
N ILE A 431 -44.56 -26.27 -45.73
CA ILE A 431 -44.68 -27.30 -46.79
C ILE A 431 -44.09 -26.70 -48.07
N TYR A 432 -43.07 -27.39 -48.59
CA TYR A 432 -42.56 -27.09 -49.90
C TYR A 432 -43.42 -27.83 -50.96
N ARG A 433 -43.88 -27.09 -51.95
CA ARG A 433 -44.52 -27.59 -53.15
C ARG A 433 -43.69 -27.31 -54.38
N LYS A 434 -43.41 -28.31 -55.20
CA LYS A 434 -42.63 -28.13 -56.41
C LYS A 434 -43.24 -27.05 -57.29
N GLY A 435 -42.46 -26.01 -57.63
CA GLY A 435 -42.86 -24.87 -58.44
C GLY A 435 -43.68 -23.78 -57.70
N LYS A 436 -43.96 -23.94 -56.40
CA LYS A 436 -44.64 -22.91 -55.55
C LYS A 436 -43.77 -22.42 -54.41
N GLY A 437 -42.75 -23.21 -54.00
CA GLY A 437 -41.87 -22.88 -52.86
C GLY A 437 -42.43 -23.38 -51.53
N TYR A 438 -41.81 -22.86 -50.44
CA TYR A 438 -42.23 -23.14 -49.05
C TYR A 438 -43.32 -22.17 -48.64
N GLU A 439 -44.43 -22.71 -48.10
CA GLU A 439 -45.52 -21.94 -47.49
C GLU A 439 -45.81 -22.47 -46.10
N ALA A 440 -46.01 -21.53 -45.11
CA ALA A 440 -46.48 -21.93 -43.79
C ALA A 440 -47.88 -22.52 -43.89
N TYR A 441 -48.01 -23.78 -43.52
CA TYR A 441 -49.27 -24.51 -43.69
C TYR A 441 -50.32 -24.07 -42.64
N LYS A 442 -51.52 -23.75 -43.10
CA LYS A 442 -52.61 -23.29 -42.22
C LYS A 442 -53.22 -24.48 -41.49
N ILE A 443 -52.68 -24.79 -40.31
CA ILE A 443 -53.22 -25.79 -39.40
C ILE A 443 -54.02 -25.13 -38.29
N ARG A 444 -54.95 -25.88 -37.72
CA ARG A 444 -55.64 -25.50 -36.49
C ARG A 444 -54.83 -26.10 -35.32
N PRO A 445 -54.12 -25.31 -34.53
CA PRO A 445 -53.39 -25.85 -33.39
C PRO A 445 -54.38 -26.37 -32.35
N GLY A 446 -54.07 -27.52 -31.78
CA GLY A 446 -54.72 -28.04 -30.57
C GLY A 446 -54.18 -27.36 -29.31
N PHE A 447 -54.68 -27.80 -28.15
CA PHE A 447 -54.11 -27.43 -26.87
C PHE A 447 -52.80 -28.21 -26.64
N VAL A 448 -51.89 -27.68 -25.82
CA VAL A 448 -50.63 -28.36 -25.49
C VAL A 448 -50.84 -29.65 -24.75
N LEU A 449 -49.94 -30.62 -24.85
CA LEU A 449 -49.97 -31.85 -24.08
C LEU A 449 -49.61 -31.59 -22.62
N ALA A 450 -50.19 -32.37 -21.70
CA ALA A 450 -50.01 -32.23 -20.25
C ALA A 450 -50.51 -30.91 -19.62
N GLY A 451 -51.15 -30.04 -20.41
CA GLY A 451 -51.66 -28.79 -19.87
C GLY A 451 -53.04 -28.93 -19.22
N MET A 452 -53.87 -29.89 -19.63
CA MET A 452 -55.19 -30.16 -19.08
C MET A 452 -55.63 -31.57 -19.44
N GLU A 453 -56.24 -32.29 -18.52
CA GLU A 453 -56.80 -33.60 -18.74
C GLU A 453 -58.02 -33.58 -19.67
N ASN A 454 -58.26 -34.72 -20.32
CA ASN A 454 -59.44 -34.97 -21.16
C ASN A 454 -59.58 -34.06 -22.40
N ILE A 455 -58.48 -33.46 -22.84
CA ILE A 455 -58.42 -32.74 -24.12
C ILE A 455 -58.53 -33.77 -25.25
N ARG A 456 -59.39 -33.48 -26.24
CA ARG A 456 -59.52 -34.27 -27.45
C ARG A 456 -58.79 -33.62 -28.61
N TYR A 457 -57.86 -34.31 -29.18
CA TYR A 457 -57.11 -33.87 -30.35
C TYR A 457 -57.78 -34.44 -31.62
N LYS A 458 -57.55 -33.77 -32.76
CA LYS A 458 -58.08 -34.18 -34.04
C LYS A 458 -56.99 -34.46 -35.01
N GLU A 459 -57.00 -35.63 -35.62
CA GLU A 459 -56.21 -35.93 -36.79
C GLU A 459 -56.68 -35.08 -37.98
N GLN A 460 -55.72 -34.59 -38.74
CA GLN A 460 -55.91 -33.83 -39.97
C GLN A 460 -55.07 -34.49 -41.08
N MET A 461 -55.34 -34.18 -42.35
CA MET A 461 -54.68 -34.81 -43.46
C MET A 461 -54.31 -33.81 -44.55
N ILE A 462 -53.19 -34.03 -45.17
CA ILE A 462 -52.67 -33.30 -46.35
C ILE A 462 -52.11 -34.28 -47.36
N GLN A 463 -52.38 -34.05 -48.64
CA GLN A 463 -51.81 -34.86 -49.71
C GLN A 463 -50.41 -34.28 -50.06
N LEU A 464 -49.35 -35.09 -49.99
CA LEU A 464 -48.03 -34.78 -50.49
C LEU A 464 -47.82 -35.43 -51.86
N ASP A 465 -47.22 -34.68 -52.77
CA ASP A 465 -46.77 -35.17 -54.08
C ASP A 465 -45.27 -35.48 -54.06
N ILE A 466 -44.78 -36.25 -55.00
CA ILE A 466 -43.34 -36.57 -55.10
C ILE A 466 -42.54 -35.27 -55.28
N GLY A 467 -41.50 -35.06 -54.44
CA GLY A 467 -40.68 -33.89 -54.37
C GLY A 467 -41.19 -32.79 -53.42
N ASP A 468 -42.31 -33.03 -52.75
CA ASP A 468 -42.75 -32.14 -51.67
C ASP A 468 -41.95 -32.37 -50.39
N LYS A 469 -41.77 -31.29 -49.55
CA LYS A 469 -41.04 -31.35 -48.30
C LYS A 469 -41.89 -30.81 -47.15
N VAL A 470 -41.70 -31.41 -46.01
CA VAL A 470 -42.24 -30.94 -44.70
C VAL A 470 -41.06 -30.42 -43.89
N PHE A 471 -41.02 -29.14 -43.60
CA PHE A 471 -40.06 -28.53 -42.69
C PHE A 471 -40.75 -28.18 -41.38
N GLN A 472 -40.28 -28.77 -40.28
CA GLN A 472 -40.76 -28.52 -38.93
C GLN A 472 -39.64 -27.96 -38.05
N TYR A 473 -39.98 -27.14 -37.09
CA TYR A 473 -39.02 -26.46 -36.24
C TYR A 473 -39.67 -26.10 -34.88
N THR A 474 -38.84 -25.82 -33.87
CA THR A 474 -39.27 -25.27 -32.57
C THR A 474 -39.14 -23.75 -32.53
N ASP A 475 -39.77 -23.12 -31.57
CA ASP A 475 -39.81 -21.66 -31.44
C ASP A 475 -38.41 -21.03 -31.27
N GLY A 476 -37.42 -21.76 -30.71
CA GLY A 476 -36.02 -21.28 -30.65
C GLY A 476 -35.41 -20.87 -31.99
N VAL A 477 -35.95 -21.38 -33.14
CA VAL A 477 -35.60 -20.92 -34.48
C VAL A 477 -36.06 -19.49 -34.73
N THR A 478 -37.34 -19.21 -34.43
CA THR A 478 -37.95 -17.89 -34.71
C THR A 478 -37.69 -16.90 -33.60
N GLU A 479 -37.39 -17.35 -32.38
CA GLU A 479 -37.09 -16.52 -31.21
C GLU A 479 -35.60 -16.24 -31.02
N ALA A 480 -34.73 -16.75 -31.89
CA ALA A 480 -33.31 -16.38 -31.88
C ALA A 480 -33.13 -14.86 -31.95
N MET A 481 -32.32 -14.30 -31.08
CA MET A 481 -32.16 -12.85 -30.92
C MET A 481 -30.80 -12.34 -31.39
N ASN A 482 -30.80 -11.18 -32.01
CA ASN A 482 -29.58 -10.45 -32.31
C ASN A 482 -29.16 -9.52 -31.15
N LYS A 483 -28.03 -8.83 -31.29
CA LYS A 483 -27.51 -7.86 -30.30
C LYS A 483 -28.45 -6.69 -29.99
N ASP A 484 -29.41 -6.41 -30.88
CA ASP A 484 -30.40 -5.34 -30.72
C ASP A 484 -31.73 -5.87 -30.12
N ASN A 485 -31.75 -7.12 -29.61
CA ASN A 485 -32.91 -7.83 -29.09
C ASN A 485 -34.07 -8.00 -30.10
N GLN A 486 -33.74 -8.03 -31.36
CA GLN A 486 -34.74 -8.31 -32.39
C GLN A 486 -34.79 -9.82 -32.63
N LEU A 487 -36.02 -10.35 -32.78
CA LEU A 487 -36.21 -11.77 -33.06
C LEU A 487 -35.90 -12.07 -34.55
N TYR A 488 -35.43 -13.27 -34.81
CA TYR A 488 -35.21 -13.79 -36.15
C TYR A 488 -36.51 -13.81 -36.97
N GLY A 489 -37.57 -14.33 -36.40
CA GLY A 489 -38.95 -14.25 -36.85
C GLY A 489 -39.30 -15.17 -38.04
N MET A 490 -40.62 -15.35 -38.21
CA MET A 490 -41.20 -16.18 -39.30
C MET A 490 -40.88 -15.67 -40.72
N ASP A 491 -40.85 -14.33 -40.88
CA ASP A 491 -40.63 -13.73 -42.22
C ASP A 491 -39.24 -14.03 -42.75
N ARG A 492 -38.23 -13.99 -41.86
CA ARG A 492 -36.85 -14.31 -42.20
C ARG A 492 -36.66 -15.78 -42.48
N LEU A 493 -37.27 -16.66 -41.65
CA LEU A 493 -37.29 -18.10 -41.91
C LEU A 493 -37.94 -18.43 -43.25
N HIS A 494 -39.10 -17.87 -43.57
CA HIS A 494 -39.77 -18.02 -44.86
C HIS A 494 -38.91 -17.54 -46.02
N HIS A 495 -38.20 -16.41 -45.83
CA HIS A 495 -37.32 -15.84 -46.87
C HIS A 495 -36.15 -16.75 -47.19
N ILE A 496 -35.41 -17.26 -46.21
CA ILE A 496 -34.26 -18.14 -46.42
C ILE A 496 -34.69 -19.47 -47.07
N LEU A 497 -35.81 -20.08 -46.61
CA LEU A 497 -36.35 -21.31 -47.19
C LEU A 497 -36.66 -21.14 -48.68
N ASN A 498 -37.24 -20.01 -49.09
CA ASN A 498 -37.64 -19.78 -50.46
C ASN A 498 -36.51 -19.27 -51.34
N GLN A 499 -35.50 -18.59 -50.80
CA GLN A 499 -34.40 -18.10 -51.63
C GLN A 499 -33.32 -19.16 -51.89
N GLN A 500 -33.01 -19.98 -50.87
CA GLN A 500 -31.84 -20.83 -50.95
C GLN A 500 -32.13 -22.34 -50.84
N CYS A 501 -33.29 -22.72 -50.29
CA CYS A 501 -33.53 -24.13 -49.92
C CYS A 501 -34.48 -24.92 -50.84
N GLN A 502 -35.03 -24.31 -51.89
CA GLN A 502 -36.06 -24.93 -52.72
C GLN A 502 -35.60 -26.26 -53.37
N THR A 503 -34.35 -26.29 -53.85
CA THR A 503 -33.77 -27.44 -54.53
C THR A 503 -32.75 -28.21 -53.69
N CYS A 504 -32.58 -27.84 -52.42
CA CYS A 504 -31.65 -28.47 -51.54
C CYS A 504 -32.17 -29.78 -50.97
N SER A 505 -31.26 -30.68 -50.60
CA SER A 505 -31.63 -31.86 -49.78
C SER A 505 -32.11 -31.39 -48.38
N PRO A 506 -32.82 -32.24 -47.62
CA PRO A 506 -33.18 -31.97 -46.22
C PRO A 506 -31.98 -31.51 -45.37
N GLU A 507 -30.85 -32.21 -45.44
CA GLU A 507 -29.62 -31.85 -44.72
C GLU A 507 -29.17 -30.44 -45.05
N LYS A 508 -28.99 -30.13 -46.36
CA LYS A 508 -28.53 -28.81 -46.82
C LYS A 508 -29.50 -27.70 -46.45
N THR A 509 -30.78 -27.98 -46.40
CA THR A 509 -31.82 -27.02 -45.97
C THR A 509 -31.61 -26.63 -44.52
N LEU A 510 -31.40 -27.62 -43.62
CA LEU A 510 -31.17 -27.33 -42.18
C LEU A 510 -29.84 -26.60 -41.96
N GLU A 511 -28.77 -26.98 -42.67
CA GLU A 511 -27.46 -26.28 -42.58
C GLU A 511 -27.57 -24.80 -42.96
N LEU A 512 -28.26 -24.48 -44.08
CA LEU A 512 -28.43 -23.12 -44.55
C LEU A 512 -29.27 -22.28 -43.56
N VAL A 513 -30.36 -22.84 -43.05
CA VAL A 513 -31.17 -22.13 -42.04
C VAL A 513 -30.38 -21.90 -40.78
N LYS A 514 -29.63 -22.91 -40.28
CA LYS A 514 -28.79 -22.75 -39.07
C LYS A 514 -27.70 -21.68 -39.29
N ALA A 515 -27.04 -21.69 -40.44
CA ALA A 515 -26.02 -20.69 -40.75
C ALA A 515 -26.60 -19.26 -40.82
N ASP A 516 -27.84 -19.08 -41.33
CA ASP A 516 -28.49 -17.75 -41.32
C ASP A 516 -28.93 -17.32 -39.91
N ILE A 517 -29.38 -18.25 -39.06
CA ILE A 517 -29.67 -17.99 -37.67
C ILE A 517 -28.39 -17.54 -36.93
N ASP A 518 -27.28 -18.28 -37.09
CA ASP A 518 -26.01 -17.97 -36.46
C ASP A 518 -25.45 -16.63 -36.90
N ALA A 519 -25.55 -16.33 -38.20
CA ALA A 519 -25.15 -15.03 -38.75
C ALA A 519 -26.01 -13.88 -38.20
N PHE A 520 -27.29 -14.10 -37.93
CA PHE A 520 -28.19 -13.13 -37.36
C PHE A 520 -27.95 -12.90 -35.89
N ALA A 521 -27.76 -13.97 -35.10
CA ALA A 521 -27.54 -13.91 -33.65
C ALA A 521 -26.15 -13.35 -33.29
N GLY A 522 -25.11 -13.62 -34.13
CA GLY A 522 -23.73 -13.22 -33.85
C GLY A 522 -23.20 -13.84 -32.59
N ASP A 523 -22.59 -13.01 -31.72
CA ASP A 523 -22.01 -13.45 -30.43
C ASP A 523 -23.05 -13.55 -29.29
N ASN A 524 -24.34 -13.38 -29.56
CA ASN A 524 -25.37 -13.53 -28.53
C ASN A 524 -25.52 -14.98 -28.09
N ASN A 525 -25.69 -15.16 -26.77
CA ASN A 525 -26.01 -16.50 -26.23
C ASN A 525 -27.35 -16.99 -26.75
N GLN A 526 -27.40 -18.25 -27.15
CA GLN A 526 -28.63 -18.91 -27.54
C GLN A 526 -29.61 -18.91 -26.35
N PHE A 527 -30.81 -18.39 -26.58
CA PHE A 527 -31.84 -18.25 -25.52
C PHE A 527 -32.63 -19.56 -25.34
N ASP A 528 -33.04 -20.21 -26.44
CA ASP A 528 -33.81 -21.47 -26.42
C ASP A 528 -33.19 -22.54 -27.30
N ASP A 529 -33.65 -23.79 -27.10
CA ASP A 529 -33.22 -24.94 -27.90
C ASP A 529 -33.59 -24.68 -29.39
N ILE A 530 -32.69 -24.95 -30.32
CA ILE A 530 -32.93 -24.79 -31.76
C ILE A 530 -33.04 -26.19 -32.35
N THR A 531 -34.26 -26.57 -32.71
CA THR A 531 -34.53 -27.89 -33.26
C THR A 531 -35.24 -27.76 -34.61
N MET A 532 -34.78 -28.51 -35.57
CA MET A 532 -35.30 -28.50 -36.97
C MET A 532 -35.34 -29.91 -37.52
N LEU A 533 -36.35 -30.16 -38.35
CA LEU A 533 -36.51 -31.42 -39.12
C LEU A 533 -37.03 -31.12 -40.51
N CYS A 534 -36.47 -31.76 -41.50
CA CYS A 534 -36.99 -31.71 -42.87
C CYS A 534 -37.17 -33.13 -43.43
N LEU A 535 -38.37 -33.45 -43.92
CA LEU A 535 -38.71 -34.68 -44.61
C LEU A 535 -39.02 -34.36 -46.05
N GLU A 536 -38.43 -35.08 -47.04
CA GLU A 536 -38.75 -35.03 -48.45
C GLU A 536 -39.40 -36.36 -48.90
N TYR A 537 -40.53 -36.28 -49.58
CA TYR A 537 -41.15 -37.45 -50.23
C TYR A 537 -40.59 -37.60 -51.63
N THR A 538 -39.62 -38.49 -51.84
CA THR A 538 -38.78 -38.56 -53.03
C THR A 538 -39.36 -39.46 -54.12
N LYS A 539 -40.07 -40.57 -53.72
CA LYS A 539 -40.58 -41.59 -54.62
C LYS A 539 -41.73 -42.34 -54.00
N LYS A 540 -42.70 -42.81 -54.80
CA LYS A 540 -43.72 -43.70 -54.28
C LYS A 540 -43.16 -45.09 -54.07
N MET A 541 -43.58 -45.71 -52.94
CA MET A 541 -43.33 -47.11 -52.68
C MET A 541 -44.10 -47.98 -53.65
N GLU A 542 -43.44 -48.94 -54.26
CA GLU A 542 -44.12 -49.96 -55.10
C GLU A 542 -44.93 -50.83 -54.15
N GLY A 543 -46.27 -51.01 -54.45
CA GLY A 543 -47.19 -51.68 -53.63
C GLY A 543 -47.04 -53.21 -53.58
#